data_6af6e11f0630d3fbeffa99445f5e4b2e
#
_entry.id   6af6e11f0630d3fbeffa99445f5e4b2e
#
_cell.length_a   1.000
_cell.length_b   1.000
_cell.length_c   1.000
_cell.angle_alpha   90.00
_cell.angle_beta   90.00
_cell.angle_gamma   90.00
#
_symmetry.space_group_name_H-M   'P 1'
#
loop_
_entity.id
_entity.type
_entity.pdbx_description
1 polymer ?
#
loop_
_entity_poly.entity_id
_entity_poly.type
_entity_poly.pdbx_seq_one_letter_code
_entity_poly.pdbx_strand_id
1 'polypeptide(L)'
;LKNLQDINLPKILIRIPMLSELEEVINYCDISFNSELGTIKKLNELCESKNIIHKIVLMFDLGDLREGYFYEEDFFNNVREIVRLKNIEIIGIATNLTCYGAIIPSRENIGRLVSIAKRMEEKFGINLEIVSGGNSSSIHLLINNNMPEGITNLRIGESILLGRETAYGEIGRAS
;
A
#
# COMPACT_ATOMS: atom_id res chain seq x y z
N LEU A 1 -11.16 -6.61 11.00
CA LEU A 1 -12.10 -6.33 9.90
C LEU A 1 -13.40 -7.11 10.05
N LYS A 2 -13.36 -8.37 10.50
CA LYS A 2 -14.57 -9.19 10.74
C LYS A 2 -15.63 -8.46 11.61
N ASN A 3 -15.21 -7.76 12.65
CA ASN A 3 -16.11 -7.00 13.55
C ASN A 3 -16.56 -5.64 12.98
N LEU A 4 -16.14 -5.28 11.78
CA LEU A 4 -16.43 -4.00 11.13
C LEU A 4 -17.36 -4.17 9.91
N GLN A 5 -18.05 -5.30 9.80
CA GLN A 5 -18.90 -5.60 8.64
C GLN A 5 -20.12 -4.68 8.53
N ASP A 6 -20.59 -4.15 9.66
CA ASP A 6 -21.73 -3.21 9.71
C ASP A 6 -21.34 -1.80 9.22
N ILE A 7 -20.05 -1.52 9.02
CA ILE A 7 -19.58 -0.23 8.51
C ILE A 7 -19.63 -0.27 6.99
N ASN A 8 -20.46 0.57 6.40
CA ASN A 8 -20.60 0.71 4.94
C ASN A 8 -19.49 1.58 4.33
N LEU A 9 -18.24 1.19 4.52
CA LEU A 9 -17.03 1.80 3.93
C LEU A 9 -16.11 0.70 3.43
N PRO A 10 -15.30 0.96 2.38
CA PRO A 10 -14.30 0.01 1.92
C PRO A 10 -13.31 -0.36 3.03
N LYS A 11 -13.04 -1.64 3.17
CA LYS A 11 -12.15 -2.19 4.19
C LYS A 11 -10.84 -2.60 3.56
N ILE A 12 -9.77 -1.99 4.02
CA ILE A 12 -8.42 -2.24 3.50
C ILE A 12 -7.60 -2.97 4.56
N LEU A 13 -7.05 -4.12 4.19
CA LEU A 13 -6.02 -4.79 5.00
C LEU A 13 -4.66 -4.16 4.67
N ILE A 14 -4.12 -3.39 5.63
CA ILE A 14 -2.89 -2.60 5.45
C ILE A 14 -1.60 -3.33 5.87
N ARG A 15 -1.65 -4.62 6.08
CA ARG A 15 -0.51 -5.52 6.29
C ARG A 15 -0.50 -6.64 5.25
N ILE A 16 0.67 -7.24 5.04
CA ILE A 16 0.77 -8.41 4.16
C ILE A 16 -0.02 -9.57 4.77
N PRO A 17 -0.93 -10.20 4.02
CA PRO A 17 -1.69 -11.34 4.52
C PRO A 17 -0.82 -12.61 4.61
N MET A 18 -1.08 -13.44 5.61
CA MET A 18 -0.52 -14.78 5.68
C MET A 18 -1.31 -15.73 4.78
N LEU A 19 -0.65 -16.78 4.26
CA LEU A 19 -1.31 -17.78 3.41
C LEU A 19 -2.51 -18.45 4.09
N SER A 20 -2.47 -18.62 5.41
CA SER A 20 -3.54 -19.20 6.21
C SER A 20 -4.77 -18.28 6.38
N GLU A 21 -4.65 -17.00 6.05
CA GLU A 21 -5.72 -16.00 6.26
C GLU A 21 -6.41 -15.59 4.94
N LEU A 22 -5.99 -16.10 3.79
CA LEU A 22 -6.45 -15.60 2.50
C LEU A 22 -7.96 -15.73 2.30
N GLU A 23 -8.60 -16.76 2.84
CA GLU A 23 -10.06 -16.86 2.81
C GLU A 23 -10.75 -15.75 3.62
N GLU A 24 -10.21 -15.40 4.78
CA GLU A 24 -10.72 -14.30 5.59
C GLU A 24 -10.47 -12.95 4.92
N VAL A 25 -9.33 -12.78 4.24
CA VAL A 25 -9.04 -11.59 3.44
C VAL A 25 -10.12 -11.38 2.40
N ILE A 26 -10.42 -12.39 1.60
CA ILE A 26 -11.45 -12.31 0.55
C ILE A 26 -12.84 -12.05 1.12
N ASN A 27 -13.15 -12.61 2.28
CA ASN A 27 -14.47 -12.48 2.89
C ASN A 27 -14.70 -11.14 3.60
N TYR A 28 -13.64 -10.49 4.10
CA TYR A 28 -13.77 -9.33 5.00
C TYR A 28 -13.03 -8.07 4.54
N CYS A 29 -12.28 -8.13 3.45
CA CYS A 29 -11.54 -6.99 2.92
C CYS A 29 -11.91 -6.74 1.47
N ASP A 30 -12.11 -5.49 1.12
CA ASP A 30 -12.29 -5.06 -0.27
C ASP A 30 -10.94 -4.94 -0.99
N ILE A 31 -9.90 -4.58 -0.22
CA ILE A 31 -8.55 -4.34 -0.73
C ILE A 31 -7.53 -4.94 0.25
N SER A 32 -6.45 -5.53 -0.25
CA SER A 32 -5.32 -5.95 0.59
C SER A 32 -3.97 -5.47 0.06
N PHE A 33 -3.05 -5.20 0.97
CA PHE A 33 -1.67 -4.84 0.65
C PHE A 33 -0.83 -6.11 0.52
N ASN A 34 -0.01 -6.18 -0.53
CA ASN A 34 0.73 -7.38 -0.87
C ASN A 34 2.16 -7.07 -1.36
N SER A 35 3.10 -7.98 -1.09
CA SER A 35 4.50 -7.87 -1.54
C SER A 35 5.07 -9.18 -2.10
N GLU A 36 4.29 -10.26 -2.12
CA GLU A 36 4.79 -11.57 -2.53
C GLU A 36 3.94 -12.18 -3.64
N LEU A 37 4.59 -12.51 -4.76
CA LEU A 37 3.93 -13.12 -5.92
C LEU A 37 3.23 -14.44 -5.57
N GLY A 38 3.84 -15.27 -4.72
CA GLY A 38 3.26 -16.55 -4.29
C GLY A 38 1.93 -16.37 -3.57
N THR A 39 1.87 -15.42 -2.64
CA THR A 39 0.64 -15.07 -1.91
C THR A 39 -0.43 -14.52 -2.84
N ILE A 40 -0.05 -13.65 -3.80
CA ILE A 40 -0.97 -13.08 -4.78
C ILE A 40 -1.53 -14.16 -5.74
N LYS A 41 -0.69 -15.11 -6.19
CA LYS A 41 -1.13 -16.24 -7.00
C LYS A 41 -2.15 -17.11 -6.25
N LYS A 42 -1.89 -17.37 -4.97
CA LYS A 42 -2.82 -18.15 -4.14
C LYS A 42 -4.14 -17.40 -3.89
N LEU A 43 -4.06 -16.09 -3.70
CA LEU A 43 -5.24 -15.23 -3.61
C LEU A 43 -6.07 -15.30 -4.91
N ASN A 44 -5.42 -15.27 -6.08
CA ASN A 44 -6.09 -15.42 -7.39
C ASN A 44 -6.84 -16.75 -7.51
N GLU A 45 -6.21 -17.88 -7.13
CA GLU A 45 -6.84 -19.19 -7.15
C GLU A 45 -8.12 -19.24 -6.30
N LEU A 46 -8.06 -18.67 -5.10
CA LEU A 46 -9.21 -18.58 -4.20
C LEU A 46 -10.32 -17.69 -4.78
N CYS A 47 -9.95 -16.55 -5.36
CA CYS A 47 -10.90 -15.64 -6.01
C CYS A 47 -11.57 -16.28 -7.23
N GLU A 48 -10.81 -17.04 -8.03
CA GLU A 48 -11.33 -17.81 -9.16
C GLU A 48 -12.39 -18.83 -8.70
N SER A 49 -12.11 -19.58 -7.62
CA SER A 49 -13.05 -20.55 -7.07
C SER A 49 -14.37 -19.93 -6.59
N LYS A 50 -14.35 -18.65 -6.23
CA LYS A 50 -15.51 -17.87 -5.76
C LYS A 50 -16.12 -16.98 -6.84
N ASN A 51 -15.54 -16.95 -8.04
CA ASN A 51 -15.92 -16.09 -9.16
C ASN A 51 -15.97 -14.60 -8.77
N ILE A 52 -14.94 -14.11 -8.08
CA ILE A 52 -14.79 -12.72 -7.66
C ILE A 52 -13.45 -12.17 -8.14
N ILE A 53 -13.33 -10.83 -8.17
CA ILE A 53 -12.06 -10.10 -8.38
C ILE A 53 -11.68 -9.44 -7.06
N HIS A 54 -10.43 -9.62 -6.62
CA HIS A 54 -9.91 -8.96 -5.43
C HIS A 54 -8.92 -7.86 -5.80
N LYS A 55 -9.09 -6.70 -5.18
CA LYS A 55 -8.24 -5.52 -5.40
C LYS A 55 -7.01 -5.57 -4.50
N ILE A 56 -5.85 -5.29 -5.07
CA ILE A 56 -4.59 -5.27 -4.32
C ILE A 56 -3.83 -3.96 -4.52
N VAL A 57 -3.06 -3.60 -3.48
CA VAL A 57 -2.04 -2.56 -3.51
C VAL A 57 -0.69 -3.22 -3.32
N LEU A 58 0.26 -2.96 -4.20
CA LEU A 58 1.60 -3.53 -4.12
C LEU A 58 2.51 -2.67 -3.24
N MET A 59 3.26 -3.32 -2.35
CA MET A 59 4.22 -2.63 -1.49
C MET A 59 5.58 -2.50 -2.19
N PHE A 60 6.13 -1.30 -2.18
CA PHE A 60 7.49 -1.00 -2.64
C PHE A 60 8.32 -0.42 -1.48
N ASP A 61 9.46 -1.03 -1.19
CA ASP A 61 10.34 -0.60 -0.12
C ASP A 61 11.30 0.50 -0.61
N LEU A 62 11.26 1.65 0.04
CA LEU A 62 12.13 2.79 -0.25
C LEU A 62 13.38 2.85 0.65
N GLY A 63 13.72 1.73 1.30
CA GLY A 63 14.91 1.59 2.14
C GLY A 63 14.62 1.37 3.63
N ASP A 64 13.34 1.32 4.04
CA ASP A 64 12.99 1.05 5.44
C ASP A 64 13.17 -0.44 5.82
N LEU A 65 13.30 -1.33 4.83
CA LEU A 65 13.58 -2.77 4.95
C LEU A 65 12.56 -3.53 5.81
N ARG A 66 11.34 -3.05 5.83
CA ARG A 66 10.25 -3.69 6.57
C ARG A 66 9.42 -4.63 5.70
N GLU A 67 8.92 -4.14 4.58
CA GLU A 67 8.03 -4.87 3.67
C GLU A 67 8.00 -4.25 2.28
N GLY A 68 7.83 -5.07 1.27
CA GLY A 68 7.75 -4.61 -0.12
C GLY A 68 8.92 -5.07 -0.98
N TYR A 69 8.79 -4.82 -2.26
CA TYR A 69 9.87 -5.06 -3.21
C TYR A 69 10.94 -3.96 -3.07
N PHE A 70 12.18 -4.35 -2.89
CA PHE A 70 13.31 -3.43 -2.77
C PHE A 70 13.95 -3.10 -4.11
N TYR A 71 14.08 -4.11 -4.99
CA TYR A 71 14.67 -3.95 -6.32
C TYR A 71 13.59 -3.69 -7.36
N GLU A 72 13.75 -2.62 -8.15
CA GLU A 72 12.79 -2.25 -9.18
C GLU A 72 12.65 -3.33 -10.27
N GLU A 73 13.73 -4.01 -10.64
CA GLU A 73 13.70 -5.07 -11.63
C GLU A 73 12.77 -6.22 -11.18
N ASP A 74 12.95 -6.70 -9.96
CA ASP A 74 12.11 -7.76 -9.39
C ASP A 74 10.65 -7.31 -9.29
N PHE A 75 10.44 -6.07 -8.85
CA PHE A 75 9.11 -5.48 -8.78
C PHE A 75 8.40 -5.50 -10.13
N PHE A 76 9.02 -4.94 -11.18
CA PHE A 76 8.41 -4.88 -12.51
C PHE A 76 8.25 -6.26 -13.16
N ASN A 77 9.13 -7.21 -12.86
CA ASN A 77 8.99 -8.60 -13.30
C ASN A 77 7.78 -9.26 -12.66
N ASN A 78 7.57 -9.05 -11.35
CA ASN A 78 6.41 -9.57 -10.65
C ASN A 78 5.11 -8.89 -11.11
N VAL A 79 5.09 -7.57 -11.30
CA VAL A 79 3.91 -6.86 -11.85
C VAL A 79 3.50 -7.45 -13.20
N ARG A 80 4.47 -7.77 -14.09
CA ARG A 80 4.17 -8.40 -15.39
C ARG A 80 3.46 -9.74 -15.26
N GLU A 81 3.73 -10.52 -14.22
CA GLU A 81 3.02 -11.75 -13.95
C GLU A 81 1.64 -11.49 -13.33
N ILE A 82 1.57 -10.55 -12.39
CA ILE A 82 0.33 -10.25 -11.66
C ILE A 82 -0.76 -9.70 -12.57
N VAL A 83 -0.43 -8.83 -13.53
CA VAL A 83 -1.42 -8.27 -14.48
C VAL A 83 -2.06 -9.32 -15.41
N ARG A 84 -1.51 -10.53 -15.46
CA ARG A 84 -2.08 -11.65 -16.22
C ARG A 84 -3.07 -12.48 -15.41
N LEU A 85 -3.15 -12.26 -14.11
CA LEU A 85 -4.07 -12.94 -13.21
C LEU A 85 -5.47 -12.37 -13.39
N LYS A 86 -6.45 -13.23 -13.67
CA LYS A 86 -7.79 -12.80 -14.06
C LYS A 86 -8.67 -12.32 -12.90
N ASN A 87 -8.35 -12.77 -11.70
CA ASN A 87 -9.14 -12.52 -10.50
C ASN A 87 -8.44 -11.57 -9.50
N ILE A 88 -7.37 -10.93 -9.95
CA ILE A 88 -6.63 -9.90 -9.18
C ILE A 88 -6.59 -8.60 -9.99
N GLU A 89 -6.91 -7.51 -9.33
CA GLU A 89 -6.80 -6.15 -9.88
C GLU A 89 -5.78 -5.34 -9.08
N ILE A 90 -4.73 -4.86 -9.74
CA ILE A 90 -3.77 -3.93 -9.11
C ILE A 90 -4.37 -2.53 -9.20
N ILE A 91 -4.74 -1.97 -8.04
CA ILE A 91 -5.30 -0.61 -7.95
C ILE A 91 -4.35 0.40 -7.30
N GLY A 92 -3.18 -0.03 -6.87
CA GLY A 92 -2.27 0.90 -6.22
C GLY A 92 -0.88 0.36 -5.93
N ILE A 93 -0.05 1.32 -5.51
CA ILE A 93 1.28 1.10 -4.96
C ILE A 93 1.42 1.83 -3.63
N ALA A 94 2.20 1.30 -2.71
CA ALA A 94 2.39 1.89 -1.39
C ALA A 94 3.80 1.65 -0.86
N THR A 95 4.21 2.47 0.11
CA THR A 95 5.44 2.29 0.87
C THR A 95 5.19 2.46 2.38
N ASN A 96 6.09 1.93 3.20
CA ASN A 96 6.18 2.26 4.62
C ASN A 96 7.58 2.84 4.91
N LEU A 97 7.62 3.85 5.77
CA LEU A 97 8.84 4.50 6.20
C LEU A 97 8.78 4.76 7.71
N THR A 98 9.95 5.00 8.32
CA THR A 98 10.11 5.29 9.77
C THR A 98 9.58 4.16 10.67
N CYS A 99 9.65 2.92 10.20
CA CYS A 99 9.20 1.76 10.95
C CYS A 99 10.36 0.90 11.43
N TYR A 100 11.13 0.32 10.50
CA TYR A 100 12.23 -0.60 10.79
C TYR A 100 13.59 0.05 10.52
N GLY A 101 13.83 0.52 9.31
CA GLY A 101 15.08 1.19 8.91
C GLY A 101 15.16 2.66 9.32
N ALA A 102 14.14 3.19 9.98
CA ALA A 102 14.04 4.57 10.43
C ALA A 102 14.27 5.62 9.32
N ILE A 103 13.93 5.28 8.08
CA ILE A 103 14.03 6.20 6.94
C ILE A 103 12.95 7.28 7.07
N ILE A 104 13.35 8.51 7.23
CA ILE A 104 12.43 9.65 7.33
C ILE A 104 11.84 9.94 5.95
N PRO A 105 10.49 10.06 5.83
CA PRO A 105 9.85 10.49 4.60
C PRO A 105 10.37 11.85 4.13
N SER A 106 10.73 11.92 2.87
CA SER A 106 11.18 13.15 2.21
C SER A 106 10.51 13.29 0.84
N ARG A 107 10.53 14.52 0.30
CA ARG A 107 10.03 14.78 -1.05
C ARG A 107 10.74 13.90 -2.08
N GLU A 108 12.00 13.58 -1.88
CA GLU A 108 12.81 12.78 -2.78
C GLU A 108 12.38 11.31 -2.77
N ASN A 109 12.38 10.66 -1.58
CA ASN A 109 12.06 9.24 -1.49
C ASN A 109 10.58 8.95 -1.82
N ILE A 110 9.64 9.79 -1.37
CA ILE A 110 8.23 9.68 -1.76
C ILE A 110 8.03 10.00 -3.25
N GLY A 111 8.77 10.96 -3.80
CA GLY A 111 8.78 11.26 -5.24
C GLY A 111 9.24 10.08 -6.10
N ARG A 112 10.16 9.25 -5.59
CA ARG A 112 10.53 7.98 -6.24
C ARG A 112 9.35 7.02 -6.35
N LEU A 113 8.53 6.90 -5.30
CA LEU A 113 7.32 6.08 -5.36
C LEU A 113 6.36 6.55 -6.48
N VAL A 114 6.15 7.87 -6.58
CA VAL A 114 5.31 8.46 -7.64
C VAL A 114 5.88 8.15 -9.03
N SER A 115 7.20 8.22 -9.19
CA SER A 115 7.85 7.87 -10.45
C SER A 115 7.65 6.40 -10.82
N ILE A 116 7.74 5.49 -9.85
CA ILE A 116 7.49 4.06 -10.05
C ILE A 116 6.02 3.83 -10.42
N ALA A 117 5.07 4.51 -9.74
CA ALA A 117 3.65 4.43 -10.03
C ALA A 117 3.37 4.80 -11.50
N LYS A 118 3.84 5.95 -11.97
CA LYS A 118 3.68 6.39 -13.37
C LYS A 118 4.24 5.37 -14.37
N ARG A 119 5.43 4.83 -14.09
CA ARG A 119 6.04 3.80 -14.95
C ARG A 119 5.25 2.48 -14.96
N MET A 120 4.57 2.14 -13.85
CA MET A 120 3.65 0.99 -13.84
C MET A 120 2.46 1.23 -14.77
N GLU A 121 1.81 2.39 -14.65
CA GLU A 121 0.67 2.76 -15.49
C GLU A 121 1.06 2.75 -16.97
N GLU A 122 2.15 3.42 -17.33
CA GLU A 122 2.65 3.48 -18.71
C GLU A 122 3.02 2.11 -19.28
N LYS A 123 3.71 1.27 -18.49
CA LYS A 123 4.25 0.00 -18.97
C LYS A 123 3.22 -1.10 -19.08
N PHE A 124 2.21 -1.10 -18.22
CA PHE A 124 1.23 -2.19 -18.13
C PHE A 124 -0.20 -1.78 -18.51
N GLY A 125 -0.44 -0.50 -18.78
CA GLY A 125 -1.76 0.01 -19.16
C GLY A 125 -2.79 -0.12 -18.02
N ILE A 126 -2.33 -0.05 -16.76
CA ILE A 126 -3.20 -0.09 -15.57
C ILE A 126 -3.42 1.31 -15.03
N ASN A 127 -4.49 1.49 -14.26
CA ASN A 127 -4.77 2.75 -13.57
C ASN A 127 -4.60 2.56 -12.05
N LEU A 128 -3.80 3.41 -11.41
CA LEU A 128 -3.56 3.34 -9.98
C LEU A 128 -4.40 4.37 -9.23
N GLU A 129 -5.49 3.92 -8.61
CA GLU A 129 -6.35 4.75 -7.75
C GLU A 129 -5.63 5.16 -6.46
N ILE A 130 -4.73 4.30 -5.95
CA ILE A 130 -4.02 4.47 -4.68
C ILE A 130 -2.52 4.55 -4.89
N VAL A 131 -1.95 5.72 -4.64
CA VAL A 131 -0.50 5.91 -4.46
C VAL A 131 -0.28 6.33 -3.01
N SER A 132 0.05 5.35 -2.14
CA SER A 132 0.09 5.56 -0.69
C SER A 132 1.49 5.89 -0.20
N GLY A 133 1.71 7.15 0.15
CA GLY A 133 3.00 7.74 0.52
C GLY A 133 3.43 7.47 1.98
N GLY A 134 2.97 6.39 2.60
CA GLY A 134 3.40 5.98 3.93
C GLY A 134 2.32 6.12 5.01
N ASN A 135 2.75 6.39 6.22
CA ASN A 135 1.97 6.38 7.44
C ASN A 135 1.98 7.76 8.15
N SER A 136 1.75 7.79 9.46
CA SER A 136 1.80 9.02 10.28
C SER A 136 3.13 9.78 10.17
N SER A 137 4.23 9.11 9.83
CA SER A 137 5.53 9.77 9.65
C SER A 137 5.59 10.70 8.44
N SER A 138 4.70 10.52 7.46
CA SER A 138 4.67 11.36 6.24
C SER A 138 3.84 12.64 6.39
N ILE A 139 3.16 12.83 7.53
CA ILE A 139 2.28 13.99 7.75
C ILE A 139 3.03 15.31 7.68
N HIS A 140 4.27 15.37 8.18
CA HIS A 140 5.08 16.58 8.12
C HIS A 140 5.27 17.10 6.68
N LEU A 141 5.28 16.21 5.68
CA LEU A 141 5.35 16.61 4.28
C LEU A 141 4.07 17.34 3.81
N LEU A 142 2.90 16.93 4.32
CA LEU A 142 1.64 17.64 4.05
C LEU A 142 1.61 19.00 4.73
N ILE A 143 1.94 19.06 6.02
CA ILE A 143 1.94 20.30 6.82
C ILE A 143 2.87 21.35 6.21
N ASN A 144 4.01 20.92 5.70
CA ASN A 144 5.03 21.80 5.12
C ASN A 144 4.85 22.03 3.61
N ASN A 145 3.73 21.61 3.00
CA ASN A 145 3.49 21.68 1.56
C ASN A 145 4.61 21.04 0.71
N ASN A 146 5.19 19.96 1.21
CA ASN A 146 6.34 19.27 0.61
C ASN A 146 5.99 17.87 0.10
N MET A 147 4.72 17.47 0.20
CA MET A 147 4.24 16.19 -0.35
C MET A 147 4.37 16.22 -1.89
N PRO A 148 4.98 15.21 -2.51
CA PRO A 148 5.01 15.12 -3.97
C PRO A 148 3.61 15.04 -4.55
N GLU A 149 3.40 15.72 -5.66
CA GLU A 149 2.19 15.56 -6.45
C GLU A 149 2.07 14.12 -6.96
N GLY A 150 0.85 13.55 -6.90
CA GLY A 150 0.57 12.16 -7.28
C GLY A 150 0.43 11.21 -6.09
N ILE A 151 0.71 11.65 -4.86
CA ILE A 151 0.30 10.91 -3.66
C ILE A 151 -1.19 11.13 -3.41
N THR A 152 -1.97 10.03 -3.36
CA THR A 152 -3.42 10.07 -3.20
C THR A 152 -3.89 9.56 -1.84
N ASN A 153 -2.99 8.90 -1.07
CA ASN A 153 -3.37 8.25 0.19
C ASN A 153 -2.22 8.26 1.20
N LEU A 154 -2.57 8.39 2.49
CA LEU A 154 -1.71 8.12 3.64
C LEU A 154 -2.47 7.22 4.63
N ARG A 155 -1.76 6.31 5.28
CA ARG A 155 -2.30 5.40 6.30
C ARG A 155 -2.01 5.94 7.70
N ILE A 156 -2.89 6.79 8.19
CA ILE A 156 -2.70 7.55 9.42
C ILE A 156 -3.38 6.83 10.58
N GLY A 157 -2.62 6.46 11.59
CA GLY A 157 -3.10 5.85 12.82
C GLY A 157 -2.64 6.62 14.04
N GLU A 158 -1.34 6.65 14.30
CA GLU A 158 -0.76 7.26 15.49
C GLU A 158 -1.10 8.76 15.62
N SER A 159 -1.06 9.50 14.52
CA SER A 159 -1.39 10.93 14.57
C SER A 159 -2.85 11.21 14.91
N ILE A 160 -3.78 10.32 14.54
CA ILE A 160 -5.18 10.45 14.93
C ILE A 160 -5.36 10.12 16.41
N LEU A 161 -4.71 9.04 16.89
CA LEU A 161 -4.91 8.55 18.26
C LEU A 161 -4.11 9.33 19.30
N LEU A 162 -2.90 9.78 18.96
CA LEU A 162 -1.96 10.40 19.89
C LEU A 162 -1.67 11.87 19.59
N GLY A 163 -2.21 12.43 18.49
CA GLY A 163 -2.01 13.84 18.12
C GLY A 163 -0.59 14.20 17.72
N ARG A 164 0.25 13.23 17.33
CA ARG A 164 1.64 13.47 16.93
C ARG A 164 2.00 12.71 15.66
N GLU A 165 2.95 13.24 14.90
CA GLU A 165 3.56 12.52 13.81
C GLU A 165 4.76 11.68 14.31
N THR A 166 5.14 10.63 13.55
CA THR A 166 6.11 9.64 14.03
C THR A 166 7.54 9.84 13.56
N ALA A 167 7.81 10.79 12.65
CA ALA A 167 9.16 11.03 12.14
C ALA A 167 10.00 11.84 13.12
N TYR A 168 9.43 12.92 13.65
CA TYR A 168 10.09 13.85 14.56
C TYR A 168 9.44 13.91 15.94
N GLY A 169 8.29 13.28 16.12
CA GLY A 169 7.54 13.32 17.37
C GLY A 169 6.83 14.66 17.61
N GLU A 170 6.66 15.48 16.59
CA GLU A 170 5.97 16.77 16.71
C GLU A 170 4.49 16.55 17.01
N ILE A 171 3.96 17.32 17.96
CA ILE A 171 2.54 17.28 18.33
C ILE A 171 1.77 18.15 17.33
N GLY A 172 0.87 17.55 16.59
CA GLY A 172 -0.10 18.28 15.79
C GLY A 172 -1.03 19.06 16.72
N ARG A 173 -1.17 20.37 16.49
CA ARG A 173 -2.22 21.13 17.15
C ARG A 173 -3.55 20.71 16.51
N ALA A 174 -4.38 19.96 17.25
CA ALA A 174 -5.78 19.92 16.96
C ALA A 174 -6.33 21.34 17.23
N SER A 175 -6.57 22.08 16.17
CA SER A 175 -7.28 23.36 16.24
C SER A 175 -8.77 23.11 16.17
#